data_0363e4586acd8f90182fa189e2450ab2
#
_entry.id   0363e4586acd8f90182fa189e2450ab2
#
_cell.length_a   1.000
_cell.length_b   1.000
_cell.length_c   1.000
_cell.angle_alpha   90.00
_cell.angle_beta   90.00
_cell.angle_gamma   90.00
#
_symmetry.space_group_name_H-M   'P 1'
#
loop_
_entity.id
_entity.type
_entity.pdbx_description
1 polymer ?
#
loop_
_entity_poly.entity_id
_entity_poly.type
_entity_poly.pdbx_seq_one_letter_code
_entity_poly.pdbx_strand_id
1 'polypeptide(L)'
;MADLQTPKERNLYLAKQVDQSSINEITKSIIEICENDEYLIKLYALHDIIYKPKPIKLYIDSYGGHVYQCLGLLGVMKNAKTPVHTIVTGCAMSCGFLISISGQKRFGYPKSTYLYHQVSSGVHGKAKDI
;
A
#
# COMPACT_ATOMS: atom_id res chain seq x y z
N MET A 1 26.13 4.89 15.35
CA MET A 1 24.82 5.31 14.84
C MET A 1 24.40 4.55 13.61
N ALA A 2 24.73 3.26 13.60
CA ALA A 2 24.39 2.40 12.47
C ALA A 2 22.88 2.38 12.20
N ASP A 3 22.07 2.43 13.27
CA ASP A 3 20.61 2.37 13.13
C ASP A 3 20.04 3.51 12.32
N LEU A 4 20.66 4.70 12.38
CA LEU A 4 20.19 5.85 11.62
C LEU A 4 20.48 5.72 10.13
N GLN A 5 21.34 4.78 9.74
CA GLN A 5 21.73 4.56 8.35
C GLN A 5 21.11 3.29 7.76
N THR A 6 20.33 2.57 8.56
CA THR A 6 19.72 1.33 8.12
C THR A 6 18.33 1.61 7.55
N PRO A 7 18.08 1.19 6.30
CA PRO A 7 16.75 1.35 5.72
C PRO A 7 15.71 0.59 6.52
N LYS A 8 14.49 1.13 6.59
CA LYS A 8 13.40 0.46 7.27
C LYS A 8 12.91 -0.75 6.46
N GLU A 9 12.30 -1.71 7.16
CA GLU A 9 11.66 -2.85 6.53
C GLU A 9 10.60 -2.37 5.53
N ARG A 10 10.66 -2.90 4.31
CA ARG A 10 9.85 -2.43 3.20
C ARG A 10 8.74 -3.37 2.78
N ASN A 11 8.67 -4.54 3.39
CA ASN A 11 7.62 -5.50 3.07
C ASN A 11 6.44 -5.28 4.01
N LEU A 12 5.32 -4.86 3.43
CA LEU A 12 4.09 -4.63 4.17
C LEU A 12 3.05 -5.64 3.73
N TYR A 13 2.09 -5.93 4.59
CA TYR A 13 1.12 -6.99 4.34
C TYR A 13 -0.29 -6.51 4.63
N LEU A 14 -1.17 -6.65 3.66
CA LEU A 14 -2.60 -6.52 3.85
C LEU A 14 -3.18 -7.92 3.72
N ALA A 15 -3.13 -8.69 4.82
CA ALA A 15 -3.57 -10.09 4.84
C ALA A 15 -4.83 -10.26 5.67
N LYS A 16 -5.70 -9.26 5.66
CA LYS A 16 -6.95 -9.27 6.40
C LYS A 16 -7.89 -8.23 5.81
N GLN A 17 -9.02 -8.05 6.46
CA GLN A 17 -10.04 -7.10 6.02
C GLN A 17 -9.50 -5.67 5.96
N VAL A 18 -9.99 -4.91 4.99
CA VAL A 18 -9.70 -3.49 4.89
C VAL A 18 -10.57 -2.77 5.93
N ASP A 19 -9.95 -2.33 7.01
CA ASP A 19 -10.60 -1.58 8.07
C ASP A 19 -9.63 -0.53 8.61
N GLN A 20 -10.08 0.21 9.61
CA GLN A 20 -9.26 1.29 10.15
C GLN A 20 -7.93 0.78 10.71
N SER A 21 -7.96 -0.34 11.42
CA SER A 21 -6.76 -0.90 12.04
C SER A 21 -5.73 -1.35 11.00
N SER A 22 -6.15 -2.14 10.01
CA SER A 22 -5.25 -2.66 8.98
C SER A 22 -4.67 -1.53 8.13
N ILE A 23 -5.50 -0.56 7.77
CA ILE A 23 -5.06 0.55 6.92
C ILE A 23 -4.19 1.54 7.67
N ASN A 24 -4.50 1.83 8.93
CA ASN A 24 -3.65 2.71 9.75
C ASN A 24 -2.23 2.16 9.87
N GLU A 25 -2.11 0.87 10.10
CA GLU A 25 -0.81 0.22 10.22
C GLU A 25 0.01 0.37 8.94
N ILE A 26 -0.61 0.10 7.80
CA ILE A 26 0.05 0.22 6.50
C ILE A 26 0.39 1.68 6.17
N THR A 27 -0.56 2.57 6.40
CA THR A 27 -0.38 4.01 6.15
C THR A 27 0.79 4.56 6.96
N LYS A 28 0.82 4.23 8.24
CA LYS A 28 1.89 4.67 9.13
C LYS A 28 3.24 4.17 8.63
N SER A 29 3.30 2.91 8.25
CA SER A 29 4.55 2.32 7.75
C SER A 29 5.02 2.99 6.47
N ILE A 30 4.11 3.26 5.52
CA ILE A 30 4.47 3.95 4.27
C ILE A 30 5.04 5.33 4.57
N ILE A 31 4.37 6.10 5.43
CA ILE A 31 4.82 7.44 5.78
C ILE A 31 6.19 7.40 6.43
N GLU A 32 6.40 6.50 7.40
CA GLU A 32 7.67 6.38 8.08
C GLU A 32 8.80 5.97 7.14
N ILE A 33 8.53 5.04 6.22
CA ILE A 33 9.51 4.62 5.22
C ILE A 33 9.89 5.79 4.32
N CYS A 34 8.90 6.54 3.83
CA CYS A 34 9.17 7.67 2.96
C CYS A 34 9.99 8.76 3.65
N GLU A 35 9.66 9.06 4.91
CA GLU A 35 10.41 10.03 5.69
C GLU A 35 11.85 9.58 5.93
N ASN A 36 12.04 8.30 6.27
CA ASN A 36 13.37 7.76 6.48
C ASN A 36 14.18 7.74 5.19
N ASP A 37 13.55 7.42 4.06
CA ASP A 37 14.23 7.45 2.77
C ASP A 37 14.66 8.86 2.41
N GLU A 38 13.82 9.85 2.65
CA GLU A 38 14.17 11.24 2.39
C GLU A 38 15.37 11.66 3.24
N TYR A 39 15.38 11.28 4.51
CA TYR A 39 16.50 11.53 5.39
C TYR A 39 17.79 10.88 4.87
N LEU A 40 17.72 9.61 4.46
CA LEU A 40 18.90 8.90 3.94
C LEU A 40 19.41 9.49 2.63
N ILE A 41 18.50 9.92 1.75
CA ILE A 41 18.89 10.57 0.50
C ILE A 41 19.73 11.82 0.80
N LYS A 42 19.27 12.64 1.74
CA LYS A 42 19.98 13.85 2.12
C LYS A 42 21.30 13.55 2.82
N LEU A 43 21.30 12.56 3.71
CA LEU A 43 22.50 12.17 4.43
C LEU A 43 23.59 11.68 3.48
N TYR A 44 23.24 10.76 2.57
CA TYR A 44 24.22 10.23 1.62
C TYR A 44 24.69 11.31 0.63
N ALA A 45 23.84 12.26 0.28
CA ALA A 45 24.22 13.37 -0.58
C ALA A 45 25.35 14.21 0.01
N LEU A 46 25.42 14.32 1.33
CA LEU A 46 26.52 15.03 2.00
C LEU A 46 27.87 14.37 1.76
N HIS A 47 27.88 13.09 1.38
CA HIS A 47 29.08 12.32 1.07
C HIS A 47 29.22 12.05 -0.41
N ASP A 48 28.51 12.80 -1.24
CA ASP A 48 28.53 12.65 -2.71
C ASP A 48 28.07 11.26 -3.16
N ILE A 49 27.17 10.63 -2.39
CA ILE A 49 26.63 9.32 -2.71
C ILE A 49 25.17 9.49 -3.10
N ILE A 50 24.78 8.86 -4.22
CA ILE A 50 23.40 8.83 -4.65
C ILE A 50 22.73 7.60 -4.01
N TYR A 51 21.76 7.85 -3.11
CA TYR A 51 20.99 6.79 -2.50
C TYR A 51 19.64 6.66 -3.20
N LYS A 52 19.36 5.50 -3.76
CA LYS A 52 18.08 5.20 -4.38
C LYS A 52 17.32 4.20 -3.51
N PRO A 53 16.26 4.65 -2.83
CA PRO A 53 15.45 3.73 -2.03
C PRO A 53 14.83 2.63 -2.88
N LYS A 54 14.81 1.42 -2.33
CA LYS A 54 14.09 0.32 -2.96
C LYS A 54 12.59 0.55 -2.81
N PRO A 55 11.79 0.06 -3.76
CA PRO A 55 10.34 0.18 -3.64
C PRO A 55 9.80 -0.49 -2.37
N ILE A 56 8.71 0.06 -1.88
CA ILE A 56 7.93 -0.59 -0.83
C ILE A 56 7.13 -1.70 -1.50
N LYS A 57 7.09 -2.87 -0.90
CA LYS A 57 6.31 -4.00 -1.42
C LYS A 57 5.11 -4.22 -0.51
N LEU A 58 3.93 -4.05 -1.05
CA LEU A 58 2.68 -4.31 -0.34
C LEU A 58 2.08 -5.60 -0.84
N TYR A 59 2.14 -6.62 0.00
CA TYR A 59 1.56 -7.94 -0.29
C TYR A 59 0.10 -7.95 0.10
N ILE A 60 -0.76 -8.45 -0.78
CA ILE A 60 -2.21 -8.37 -0.61
C ILE A 60 -2.83 -9.76 -0.64
N ASP A 61 -3.64 -10.04 0.38
CA ASP A 61 -4.49 -11.21 0.47
C ASP A 61 -5.71 -10.79 1.28
N SER A 62 -6.70 -10.17 0.62
CA SER A 62 -7.80 -9.52 1.31
C SER A 62 -9.09 -9.63 0.52
N TYR A 63 -10.18 -9.92 1.22
CA TYR A 63 -11.53 -9.87 0.66
C TYR A 63 -12.06 -8.45 0.51
N GLY A 64 -11.35 -7.45 1.02
CA GLY A 64 -11.78 -6.07 0.97
C GLY A 64 -12.34 -5.58 2.28
N GLY A 65 -13.23 -4.61 2.23
CA GLY A 65 -13.85 -4.04 3.43
C GLY A 65 -14.31 -2.61 3.23
N HIS A 66 -13.87 -1.72 4.10
CA HIS A 66 -14.38 -0.36 4.20
C HIS A 66 -13.82 0.55 3.11
N VAL A 67 -14.72 1.20 2.37
CA VAL A 67 -14.37 2.03 1.21
C VAL A 67 -13.55 3.26 1.60
N TYR A 68 -13.93 3.95 2.65
CA TYR A 68 -13.23 5.18 3.02
C TYR A 68 -11.77 4.93 3.41
N GLN A 69 -11.53 3.87 4.17
CA GLN A 69 -10.17 3.50 4.52
C GLN A 69 -9.38 3.10 3.27
N CYS A 70 -10.02 2.40 2.36
CA CYS A 70 -9.41 2.04 1.07
C CYS A 70 -8.98 3.29 0.31
N LEU A 71 -9.89 4.25 0.13
CA LEU A 71 -9.59 5.49 -0.58
C LEU A 71 -8.47 6.28 0.09
N GLY A 72 -8.44 6.28 1.43
CA GLY A 72 -7.36 6.92 2.18
C GLY A 72 -6.01 6.32 1.84
N LEU A 73 -5.93 5.00 1.81
CA LEU A 73 -4.68 4.31 1.45
C LEU A 73 -4.26 4.60 0.01
N LEU A 74 -5.22 4.62 -0.92
CA LEU A 74 -4.90 4.97 -2.31
C LEU A 74 -4.26 6.35 -2.41
N GLY A 75 -4.78 7.32 -1.65
CA GLY A 75 -4.20 8.65 -1.60
C GLY A 75 -2.78 8.66 -1.05
N VAL A 76 -2.55 7.90 0.01
CA VAL A 76 -1.20 7.79 0.60
C VAL A 76 -0.23 7.16 -0.39
N MET A 77 -0.64 6.08 -1.06
CA MET A 77 0.19 5.40 -2.05
C MET A 77 0.53 6.33 -3.22
N LYS A 78 -0.46 7.09 -3.69
CA LYS A 78 -0.27 7.99 -4.82
C LYS A 78 0.72 9.11 -4.49
N ASN A 79 0.71 9.59 -3.26
CA ASN A 79 1.57 10.70 -2.84
C ASN A 79 2.91 10.24 -2.26
N ALA A 80 3.13 8.94 -2.10
CA ALA A 80 4.38 8.42 -1.57
C ALA A 80 5.52 8.68 -2.55
N LYS A 81 6.60 9.31 -2.07
CA LYS A 81 7.77 9.56 -2.90
C LYS A 81 8.53 8.28 -3.21
N THR A 82 8.56 7.34 -2.26
CA THR A 82 9.08 6.01 -2.52
C THR A 82 8.00 5.20 -3.21
N PRO A 83 8.28 4.57 -4.35
CA PRO A 83 7.27 3.79 -5.06
C PRO A 83 6.71 2.64 -4.24
N VAL A 84 5.42 2.41 -4.36
CA VAL A 84 4.75 1.27 -3.73
C VAL A 84 4.37 0.28 -4.81
N HIS A 85 4.95 -0.91 -4.74
CA HIS A 85 4.61 -2.03 -5.62
C HIS A 85 3.64 -2.94 -4.90
N THR A 86 2.64 -3.44 -5.61
CA THR A 86 1.65 -4.34 -5.03
C THR A 86 1.83 -5.75 -5.57
N ILE A 87 1.72 -6.73 -4.69
CA ILE A 87 1.86 -8.15 -5.05
C ILE A 87 0.68 -8.90 -4.42
N VAL A 88 -0.18 -9.49 -5.25
CA VAL A 88 -1.30 -10.29 -4.74
C VAL A 88 -0.81 -11.71 -4.52
N THR A 89 -0.90 -12.17 -3.29
CA THR A 89 -0.47 -13.53 -2.92
C THR A 89 -1.63 -14.53 -2.93
N GLY A 90 -2.79 -14.11 -2.45
CA GLY A 90 -3.96 -14.98 -2.43
C GLY A 90 -5.09 -14.36 -3.22
N CYS A 91 -5.87 -13.49 -2.59
CA CYS A 91 -6.95 -12.82 -3.30
C CYS A 91 -6.88 -11.32 -3.12
N ALA A 92 -7.45 -10.61 -4.09
CA ALA A 92 -7.64 -9.18 -4.01
C ALA A 92 -9.07 -8.90 -4.48
N MET A 93 -9.96 -8.70 -3.54
CA MET A 93 -11.39 -8.56 -3.84
C MET A 93 -11.91 -7.22 -3.37
N SER A 94 -12.83 -6.64 -4.13
CA SER A 94 -13.47 -5.38 -3.79
C SER A 94 -12.42 -4.30 -3.52
N CYS A 95 -12.40 -3.73 -2.32
CA CYS A 95 -11.39 -2.73 -1.94
C CYS A 95 -9.96 -3.26 -2.05
N GLY A 96 -9.75 -4.55 -1.78
CA GLY A 96 -8.45 -5.19 -1.97
C GLY A 96 -8.00 -5.14 -3.42
N PHE A 97 -8.93 -5.32 -4.35
CA PHE A 97 -8.66 -5.21 -5.78
C PHE A 97 -8.22 -3.78 -6.14
N LEU A 98 -8.95 -2.77 -5.66
CA LEU A 98 -8.60 -1.38 -5.93
C LEU A 98 -7.19 -1.04 -5.44
N ILE A 99 -6.84 -1.52 -4.26
CA ILE A 99 -5.50 -1.32 -3.73
C ILE A 99 -4.46 -2.01 -4.62
N SER A 100 -4.75 -3.23 -5.08
CA SER A 100 -3.82 -4.00 -5.89
C SER A 100 -3.49 -3.31 -7.21
N ILE A 101 -4.45 -2.66 -7.85
CA ILE A 101 -4.21 -1.99 -9.12
C ILE A 101 -3.63 -0.58 -8.97
N SER A 102 -3.49 -0.09 -7.74
CA SER A 102 -3.00 1.25 -7.48
C SER A 102 -1.49 1.31 -7.24
N GLY A 103 -0.81 0.18 -7.24
CA GLY A 103 0.64 0.15 -7.15
C GLY A 103 1.29 0.69 -8.42
N GLN A 104 2.48 1.27 -8.30
CA GLN A 104 3.23 1.73 -9.47
C GLN A 104 3.63 0.57 -10.37
N LYS A 105 3.98 -0.54 -9.78
CA LYS A 105 4.08 -1.83 -10.48
C LYS A 105 3.22 -2.82 -9.74
N ARG A 106 2.60 -3.72 -10.49
CA ARG A 106 1.60 -4.64 -9.96
C ARG A 106 1.97 -6.05 -10.34
N PHE A 107 1.96 -6.93 -9.37
CA PHE A 107 2.32 -8.33 -9.54
C PHE A 107 1.27 -9.21 -8.89
N GLY A 108 1.16 -10.43 -9.36
CA GLY A 108 0.30 -11.43 -8.76
C GLY A 108 0.90 -12.82 -8.93
N TYR A 109 0.72 -13.67 -7.94
CA TYR A 109 1.14 -15.05 -8.04
C TYR A 109 0.20 -15.79 -9.00
N PRO A 110 0.66 -16.87 -9.63
CA PRO A 110 -0.11 -17.53 -10.69
C PRO A 110 -1.52 -17.98 -10.32
N LYS A 111 -1.76 -18.28 -9.04
CA LYS A 111 -3.08 -18.73 -8.58
C LYS A 111 -3.84 -17.67 -7.82
N SER A 112 -3.40 -16.42 -7.89
CA SER A 112 -4.10 -15.34 -7.21
C SER A 112 -5.45 -15.09 -7.88
N THR A 113 -6.42 -14.64 -7.07
CA THR A 113 -7.80 -14.45 -7.49
C THR A 113 -8.17 -12.98 -7.31
N TYR A 114 -8.89 -12.44 -8.28
CA TYR A 114 -9.29 -11.05 -8.29
C TYR A 114 -10.80 -10.95 -8.44
N LEU A 115 -11.41 -10.04 -7.69
CA LEU A 115 -12.85 -9.79 -7.80
C LEU A 115 -13.12 -8.31 -7.63
N TYR A 116 -13.79 -7.74 -8.61
CA TYR A 116 -14.31 -6.39 -8.53
C TYR A 116 -15.81 -6.42 -8.69
N HIS A 117 -16.53 -5.70 -7.83
CA HIS A 117 -17.97 -5.61 -7.90
C HIS A 117 -18.42 -4.19 -7.54
N GLN A 118 -19.67 -3.92 -7.80
CA GLN A 118 -20.25 -2.62 -7.51
C GLN A 118 -20.27 -2.38 -5.99
N VAL A 119 -19.97 -1.14 -5.60
CA VAL A 119 -19.96 -0.75 -4.20
C VAL A 119 -21.35 -0.90 -3.60
N SER A 120 -21.41 -1.46 -2.39
CA SER A 120 -22.63 -1.57 -1.60
C SER A 120 -22.57 -0.58 -0.45
N SER A 121 -23.74 -0.11 0.00
CA SER A 121 -23.83 0.78 1.15
C SER A 121 -24.89 0.28 2.14
N GLY A 122 -25.03 0.97 3.28
CA GLY A 122 -26.09 0.65 4.24
C GLY A 122 -27.48 0.97 3.75
N VAL A 123 -27.61 1.72 2.66
CA VAL A 123 -28.86 1.96 1.98
C VAL A 123 -29.10 0.84 0.99
N HIS A 124 -30.32 0.33 0.89
CA HIS A 124 -30.62 -0.71 -0.07
C HIS A 124 -30.43 -0.19 -1.49
N GLY A 125 -29.76 -0.99 -2.30
CA GLY A 125 -29.49 -0.67 -3.69
C GLY A 125 -28.01 -0.62 -3.98
N LYS A 126 -27.69 -0.46 -5.28
CA LYS A 126 -26.32 -0.33 -5.75
C LYS A 126 -25.90 1.13 -5.75
N ALA A 127 -24.60 1.38 -5.81
CA ALA A 127 -24.09 2.76 -5.76
C ALA A 127 -24.75 3.66 -6.79
N LYS A 128 -25.02 3.15 -8.00
CA LYS A 128 -25.68 3.92 -9.05
C LYS A 128 -27.13 4.26 -8.75
N ASP A 129 -27.74 3.58 -7.80
CA ASP A 129 -29.15 3.75 -7.42
C ASP A 129 -29.30 4.69 -6.22
N ILE A 130 -28.22 5.12 -5.65
CA ILE A 130 -28.17 6.03 -4.52
C ILE A 130 -27.82 7.44 -4.98
#